data_6ccc956a4d2ea11f5700816c1a5d0e2c
#
_entry.id   6ccc956a4d2ea11f5700816c1a5d0e2c
#
_cell.length_a   1.000
_cell.length_b   1.000
_cell.length_c   1.000
_cell.angle_alpha   90.00
_cell.angle_beta   90.00
_cell.angle_gamma   90.00
#
_symmetry.space_group_name_H-M   'P 1'
#
loop_
_entity.id
_entity.type
_entity.pdbx_description
1 polymer ?
#
loop_
_entity_poly.entity_id
_entity_poly.type
_entity_poly.pdbx_seq_one_letter_code
_entity_poly.pdbx_strand_id
1 'polypeptide(L)'
;EAALFGTGIMKGPFAVDKEYANWNDEGEYNPLFKTMPQTSNVSIWNFYPDPDASNMDEAEYVIERHKMSRSQLRALKRRPFFRSNAIDKALDMGENYNKEWWEHAMDEDNEDDYSQRFEILEFWGFVDRTVIEDYDVEIPPELKDVDQVNVNIWVCNGCILRLVMNPFTPAYIPYYVTPYEMNPYTMFGVGIAENMDDTQTLMNGFMRMSVDNGALSGNLLIEIDETNLVPGQDLSVYPGKVFRRQGGAPGQAIFGTKFPNVSQENMQMFDKARVLADESTGFPSFAHGQTGVTGVGRTASGISMLM
;
A
#
# COMPACT_ATOMS: atom_id res chain seq x y z
N GLU A 1 -7.14 0.50 1.06
CA GLU A 1 -6.16 -0.45 0.45
C GLU A 1 -6.44 -0.62 -1.05
N ALA A 2 -7.66 -0.95 -1.50
CA ALA A 2 -7.98 -1.21 -2.90
C ALA A 2 -7.49 -0.10 -3.85
N ALA A 3 -7.80 1.16 -3.57
CA ALA A 3 -7.40 2.27 -4.43
C ALA A 3 -5.88 2.48 -4.48
N LEU A 4 -5.17 2.29 -3.36
CA LEU A 4 -3.73 2.54 -3.27
C LEU A 4 -2.91 1.38 -3.81
N PHE A 5 -3.22 0.15 -3.38
CA PHE A 5 -2.49 -1.08 -3.73
C PHE A 5 -3.15 -1.89 -4.84
N GLY A 6 -4.20 -1.38 -5.45
CA GLY A 6 -4.91 -2.04 -6.53
C GLY A 6 -5.86 -3.15 -6.12
N THR A 7 -5.86 -3.59 -4.86
CA THR A 7 -6.67 -4.74 -4.43
C THR A 7 -7.14 -4.57 -3.00
N GLY A 8 -8.43 -4.80 -2.79
CA GLY A 8 -9.06 -4.92 -1.48
C GLY A 8 -9.46 -6.36 -1.21
N ILE A 9 -9.18 -6.84 0.00
CA ILE A 9 -9.44 -8.22 0.38
C ILE A 9 -10.32 -8.24 1.63
N MET A 10 -11.44 -8.94 1.54
CA MET A 10 -12.37 -9.13 2.64
C MET A 10 -12.52 -10.62 2.94
N LYS A 11 -12.53 -10.96 4.22
CA LYS A 11 -12.76 -12.30 4.74
C LYS A 11 -14.11 -12.39 5.42
N GLY A 12 -14.85 -13.43 5.17
CA GLY A 12 -16.15 -13.72 5.77
C GLY A 12 -17.28 -13.81 4.74
N PRO A 13 -18.57 -13.63 5.16
CA PRO A 13 -19.00 -13.30 6.52
C PRO A 13 -18.93 -14.48 7.50
N PHE A 14 -18.55 -14.19 8.75
CA PHE A 14 -18.60 -15.14 9.85
C PHE A 14 -19.64 -14.70 10.88
N ALA A 15 -20.32 -15.65 11.50
CA ALA A 15 -21.19 -15.36 12.63
C ALA A 15 -20.35 -15.03 13.87
N VAL A 16 -20.48 -13.81 14.38
CA VAL A 16 -19.77 -13.34 15.56
C VAL A 16 -20.78 -12.81 16.58
N ASP A 17 -20.61 -13.24 17.83
CA ASP A 17 -21.41 -12.73 18.93
C ASP A 17 -20.87 -11.35 19.34
N LYS A 18 -21.68 -10.31 19.10
CA LYS A 18 -21.41 -8.95 19.56
C LYS A 18 -22.08 -8.69 20.89
N GLU A 19 -21.28 -8.23 21.85
CA GLU A 19 -21.75 -7.74 23.13
C GLU A 19 -22.22 -6.28 22.98
N TYR A 20 -23.46 -6.04 23.39
CA TYR A 20 -24.03 -4.71 23.49
C TYR A 20 -24.20 -4.36 24.96
N ALA A 21 -23.69 -3.22 25.37
CA ALA A 21 -23.90 -2.68 26.69
C ALA A 21 -25.42 -2.48 26.92
N ASN A 22 -25.96 -3.16 27.91
CA ASN A 22 -27.36 -3.06 28.33
C ASN A 22 -27.41 -3.02 29.85
N TRP A 23 -28.32 -2.24 30.37
CA TRP A 23 -28.55 -2.06 31.80
C TRP A 23 -30.01 -2.48 32.08
N ASN A 24 -30.21 -3.26 33.14
CA ASN A 24 -31.56 -3.63 33.58
C ASN A 24 -32.24 -2.43 34.25
N ASP A 25 -33.54 -2.56 34.54
CA ASP A 25 -34.33 -1.51 35.21
C ASP A 25 -33.81 -1.18 36.62
N GLU A 26 -32.99 -2.04 37.19
CA GLU A 26 -32.36 -1.91 38.53
C GLU A 26 -30.99 -1.23 38.45
N GLY A 27 -30.50 -0.88 37.23
CA GLY A 27 -29.22 -0.21 36.99
C GLY A 27 -28.00 -1.15 37.02
N GLU A 28 -28.22 -2.47 36.97
CA GLU A 28 -27.14 -3.45 36.88
C GLU A 28 -26.73 -3.69 35.40
N TYR A 29 -25.46 -3.91 35.19
CA TYR A 29 -24.93 -4.23 33.86
C TYR A 29 -25.34 -5.64 33.44
N ASN A 30 -26.16 -5.74 32.41
CA ASN A 30 -26.62 -7.00 31.84
C ASN A 30 -26.37 -7.01 30.31
N PRO A 31 -25.18 -7.45 29.87
CA PRO A 31 -24.82 -7.40 28.46
C PRO A 31 -25.74 -8.27 27.60
N LEU A 32 -26.17 -7.70 26.47
CA LEU A 32 -26.94 -8.40 25.46
C LEU A 32 -26.03 -8.90 24.34
N PHE A 33 -26.00 -10.21 24.13
CA PHE A 33 -25.26 -10.82 23.04
C PHE A 33 -26.19 -11.02 21.83
N LYS A 34 -25.71 -10.54 20.67
CA LYS A 34 -26.36 -10.75 19.37
C LYS A 34 -25.39 -11.35 18.40
N THR A 35 -25.75 -12.48 17.82
CA THR A 35 -25.00 -13.08 16.71
C THR A 35 -25.28 -12.29 15.43
N MET A 36 -24.22 -11.73 14.85
CA MET A 36 -24.30 -10.94 13.61
C MET A 36 -23.25 -11.40 12.61
N PRO A 37 -23.53 -11.34 11.30
CA PRO A 37 -22.51 -11.56 10.29
C PRO A 37 -21.47 -10.44 10.36
N GLN A 38 -20.21 -10.79 10.37
CA GLN A 38 -19.09 -9.86 10.36
C GLN A 38 -18.11 -10.25 9.27
N THR A 39 -17.69 -9.27 8.50
CA THR A 39 -16.55 -9.37 7.57
C THR A 39 -15.34 -8.65 8.17
N SER A 40 -14.16 -9.13 7.88
CA SER A 40 -12.90 -8.48 8.27
C SER A 40 -12.09 -8.11 7.03
N ASN A 41 -11.42 -6.97 7.09
CA ASN A 41 -10.44 -6.59 6.08
C ASN A 41 -9.16 -7.41 6.30
N VAL A 42 -8.59 -7.91 5.23
CA VAL A 42 -7.31 -8.62 5.21
C VAL A 42 -6.29 -7.76 4.48
N SER A 43 -5.14 -7.57 5.10
CA SER A 43 -4.07 -6.82 4.45
C SER A 43 -3.52 -7.61 3.27
N ILE A 44 -3.31 -6.91 2.15
CA ILE A 44 -2.74 -7.50 0.93
C ILE A 44 -1.38 -8.17 1.19
N TRP A 45 -0.61 -7.64 2.15
CA TRP A 45 0.70 -8.16 2.54
C TRP A 45 0.64 -9.47 3.34
N ASN A 46 -0.53 -9.83 3.85
CA ASN A 46 -0.74 -11.04 4.64
C ASN A 46 -1.60 -12.08 3.91
N PHE A 47 -1.87 -11.85 2.64
CA PHE A 47 -2.73 -12.67 1.82
C PHE A 47 -1.94 -13.35 0.69
N TYR A 48 -1.89 -14.66 0.71
CA TYR A 48 -1.15 -15.50 -0.23
C TYR A 48 -2.12 -16.47 -0.89
N PRO A 49 -2.75 -16.08 -2.01
CA PRO A 49 -3.62 -16.94 -2.79
C PRO A 49 -2.81 -17.90 -3.65
N ASP A 50 -3.51 -18.84 -4.27
CA ASP A 50 -2.97 -19.69 -5.31
C ASP A 50 -2.41 -18.84 -6.47
N PRO A 51 -1.11 -18.96 -6.80
CA PRO A 51 -0.47 -18.16 -7.85
C PRO A 51 -0.96 -18.48 -9.26
N ASP A 52 -1.53 -19.68 -9.48
CA ASP A 52 -2.01 -20.10 -10.80
C ASP A 52 -3.45 -19.64 -11.06
N ALA A 53 -4.16 -19.16 -10.05
CA ALA A 53 -5.54 -18.69 -10.16
C ALA A 53 -5.63 -17.22 -10.57
N SER A 54 -6.46 -16.91 -11.54
CA SER A 54 -6.76 -15.54 -11.97
C SER A 54 -7.84 -14.86 -11.11
N ASN A 55 -8.65 -15.66 -10.43
CA ASN A 55 -9.74 -15.20 -9.55
C ASN A 55 -9.95 -16.16 -8.38
N MET A 56 -10.77 -15.76 -7.40
CA MET A 56 -11.00 -16.57 -6.20
C MET A 56 -11.79 -17.85 -6.46
N ASP A 57 -12.58 -17.91 -7.53
CA ASP A 57 -13.39 -19.09 -7.86
C ASP A 57 -12.51 -20.23 -8.44
N GLU A 58 -11.37 -19.87 -9.02
CA GLU A 58 -10.37 -20.81 -9.56
C GLU A 58 -9.33 -21.24 -8.52
N ALA A 59 -9.21 -20.51 -7.42
CA ALA A 59 -8.19 -20.74 -6.43
C ALA A 59 -8.41 -22.07 -5.68
N GLU A 60 -7.42 -22.95 -5.69
CA GLU A 60 -7.44 -24.20 -4.93
C GLU A 60 -7.19 -23.97 -3.44
N TYR A 61 -6.41 -22.93 -3.11
CA TYR A 61 -6.10 -22.59 -1.72
C TYR A 61 -5.81 -21.11 -1.51
N VAL A 62 -5.89 -20.69 -0.25
CA VAL A 62 -5.47 -19.39 0.25
C VAL A 62 -4.76 -19.56 1.57
N ILE A 63 -3.68 -18.84 1.77
CA ILE A 63 -2.98 -18.75 3.04
C ILE A 63 -3.06 -17.30 3.54
N GLU A 64 -3.54 -17.12 4.77
CA GLU A 64 -3.50 -15.83 5.47
C GLU A 64 -2.46 -15.89 6.60
N ARG A 65 -1.61 -14.89 6.66
CA ARG A 65 -0.58 -14.74 7.69
C ARG A 65 -1.11 -13.88 8.83
N HIS A 66 -1.05 -14.39 10.04
CA HIS A 66 -1.41 -13.67 11.26
C HIS A 66 -0.19 -13.42 12.13
N LYS A 67 -0.11 -12.21 12.66
CA LYS A 67 0.90 -11.80 13.64
C LYS A 67 0.26 -11.73 15.01
N MET A 68 0.60 -12.65 15.89
CA MET A 68 -0.01 -12.75 17.22
C MET A 68 1.00 -12.62 18.35
N SER A 69 0.57 -12.00 19.46
CA SER A 69 1.34 -12.01 20.70
C SER A 69 1.20 -13.36 21.42
N ARG A 70 2.11 -13.62 22.35
CA ARG A 70 2.08 -14.84 23.20
C ARG A 70 0.74 -15.00 23.95
N SER A 71 0.14 -13.89 24.40
CA SER A 71 -1.16 -13.89 25.08
C SER A 71 -2.32 -14.23 24.14
N GLN A 72 -2.29 -13.70 22.90
CA GLN A 72 -3.29 -14.01 21.87
C GLN A 72 -3.23 -15.47 21.44
N LEU A 73 -2.02 -15.99 21.21
CA LEU A 73 -1.83 -17.41 20.89
C LEU A 73 -2.33 -18.32 22.01
N ARG A 74 -2.04 -17.97 23.27
CA ARG A 74 -2.56 -18.71 24.44
C ARG A 74 -4.08 -18.63 24.54
N ALA A 75 -4.69 -17.51 24.18
CA ALA A 75 -6.15 -17.34 24.21
C ALA A 75 -6.88 -18.25 23.20
N LEU A 76 -6.21 -18.68 22.13
CA LEU A 76 -6.78 -19.64 21.16
C LEU A 76 -7.15 -20.98 21.81
N LYS A 77 -6.53 -21.37 22.92
CA LYS A 77 -6.91 -22.59 23.67
C LYS A 77 -8.36 -22.60 24.13
N ARG A 78 -8.97 -21.43 24.29
CA ARG A 78 -10.38 -21.29 24.72
C ARG A 78 -11.36 -21.42 23.57
N ARG A 79 -10.87 -21.39 22.33
CA ARG A 79 -11.70 -21.52 21.14
C ARG A 79 -11.92 -22.99 20.80
N PRO A 80 -13.10 -23.35 20.27
CA PRO A 80 -13.37 -24.74 19.85
C PRO A 80 -12.42 -25.17 18.73
N PHE A 81 -12.12 -26.45 18.71
CA PHE A 81 -11.30 -27.13 17.71
C PHE A 81 -9.80 -26.76 17.71
N PHE A 82 -9.34 -25.91 18.63
CA PHE A 82 -7.90 -25.67 18.80
C PHE A 82 -7.28 -26.70 19.75
N ARG A 83 -6.11 -27.24 19.37
CA ARG A 83 -5.38 -28.26 20.11
C ARG A 83 -4.48 -27.61 21.15
N SER A 84 -4.85 -27.67 22.43
CA SER A 84 -4.09 -27.06 23.53
C SER A 84 -2.64 -27.53 23.59
N ASN A 85 -2.39 -28.85 23.40
CA ASN A 85 -1.03 -29.40 23.40
C ASN A 85 -0.15 -28.88 22.27
N ALA A 86 -0.73 -28.64 21.08
CA ALA A 86 0.00 -28.08 19.94
C ALA A 86 0.34 -26.60 20.20
N ILE A 87 -0.57 -25.86 20.81
CA ILE A 87 -0.33 -24.46 21.20
C ILE A 87 0.79 -24.39 22.25
N ASP A 88 0.82 -25.29 23.23
CA ASP A 88 1.89 -25.31 24.25
C ASP A 88 3.24 -25.60 23.59
N LYS A 89 3.31 -26.60 22.71
CA LYS A 89 4.53 -26.89 21.94
C LYS A 89 5.00 -25.69 21.11
N ALA A 90 4.08 -25.02 20.43
CA ALA A 90 4.42 -23.83 19.64
C ALA A 90 4.93 -22.67 20.52
N LEU A 91 4.37 -22.50 21.73
CA LEU A 91 4.81 -21.52 22.70
C LEU A 91 6.18 -21.83 23.30
N ASP A 92 6.50 -23.12 23.49
CA ASP A 92 7.78 -23.59 24.03
C ASP A 92 8.91 -23.50 22.99
N MET A 93 8.60 -23.62 21.71
CA MET A 93 9.57 -23.41 20.61
C MET A 93 10.02 -21.94 20.47
N GLY A 94 9.27 -21.01 21.07
CA GLY A 94 9.59 -19.59 21.01
C GLY A 94 8.99 -18.85 19.81
N GLU A 95 9.28 -17.57 19.75
CA GLU A 95 8.82 -16.65 18.73
C GLU A 95 9.51 -16.95 17.39
N ASN A 96 8.74 -16.93 16.31
CA ASN A 96 9.21 -17.27 14.96
C ASN A 96 8.90 -16.18 13.91
N TYR A 97 8.38 -15.04 14.36
CA TYR A 97 8.02 -13.97 13.44
C TYR A 97 9.26 -13.20 13.00
N ASN A 98 9.49 -13.19 11.70
CA ASN A 98 10.50 -12.35 11.08
C ASN A 98 9.81 -11.18 10.36
N LYS A 99 10.33 -9.97 10.56
CA LYS A 99 9.84 -8.80 9.81
C LYS A 99 10.12 -8.97 8.32
N GLU A 100 9.17 -8.60 7.52
CA GLU A 100 9.31 -8.52 6.07
C GLU A 100 9.99 -7.20 5.65
N TRP A 101 10.51 -7.17 4.42
CA TRP A 101 11.21 -5.99 3.89
C TRP A 101 10.36 -4.69 3.97
N TRP A 102 9.05 -4.79 3.76
CA TRP A 102 8.13 -3.66 3.82
C TRP A 102 7.86 -3.19 5.25
N GLU A 103 7.90 -4.08 6.23
CA GLU A 103 7.84 -3.71 7.66
C GLU A 103 9.11 -2.98 8.09
N HIS A 104 10.28 -3.41 7.60
CA HIS A 104 11.54 -2.71 7.82
C HIS A 104 11.54 -1.32 7.19
N ALA A 105 10.99 -1.18 5.98
CA ALA A 105 10.89 0.12 5.30
C ALA A 105 9.96 1.12 6.00
N MET A 106 8.98 0.64 6.78
CA MET A 106 8.06 1.48 7.57
C MET A 106 8.61 1.83 8.95
N ASP A 107 9.59 1.08 9.46
CA ASP A 107 10.12 1.17 10.83
C ASP A 107 11.50 1.85 10.86
N GLU A 108 11.77 2.81 9.96
CA GLU A 108 13.09 3.47 9.80
C GLU A 108 13.71 4.02 11.10
N ASP A 109 12.91 4.28 12.14
CA ASP A 109 13.36 4.90 13.39
C ASP A 109 13.45 3.97 14.61
N ASN A 110 13.04 2.69 14.51
CA ASN A 110 13.04 1.78 15.65
C ASN A 110 14.09 0.65 15.49
N GLU A 111 15.30 0.89 15.98
CA GLU A 111 16.35 -0.16 16.10
C GLU A 111 15.98 -1.26 17.11
N ASP A 112 14.99 -1.03 17.97
CA ASP A 112 14.60 -1.95 19.02
C ASP A 112 13.50 -2.91 18.55
N ASP A 113 13.88 -4.08 18.07
CA ASP A 113 12.97 -5.16 17.69
C ASP A 113 12.48 -5.97 18.91
N TYR A 114 11.71 -5.32 19.79
CA TYR A 114 11.07 -5.98 20.94
C TYR A 114 9.79 -6.74 20.61
N SER A 115 9.43 -6.88 19.36
CA SER A 115 8.20 -7.57 19.01
C SER A 115 8.38 -9.08 19.03
N GLN A 116 8.38 -9.66 20.20
CA GLN A 116 8.21 -11.11 20.38
C GLN A 116 6.84 -11.53 19.86
N ARG A 117 6.80 -11.94 18.60
CA ARG A 117 5.56 -12.30 17.91
C ARG A 117 5.66 -13.70 17.34
N PHE A 118 4.49 -14.31 17.21
CA PHE A 118 4.32 -15.60 16.56
C PHE A 118 3.70 -15.39 15.20
N GLU A 119 4.30 -16.01 14.20
CA GLU A 119 3.73 -16.14 12.87
C GLU A 119 2.79 -17.34 12.85
N ILE A 120 1.55 -17.10 12.45
CA ILE A 120 0.56 -18.14 12.31
C ILE A 120 0.05 -18.09 10.87
N LEU A 121 0.07 -19.22 10.21
CA LEU A 121 -0.46 -19.40 8.87
C LEU A 121 -1.83 -20.06 8.96
N GLU A 122 -2.83 -19.41 8.42
CA GLU A 122 -4.18 -19.93 8.28
C GLU A 122 -4.39 -20.34 6.83
N PHE A 123 -4.53 -21.61 6.59
CA PHE A 123 -4.76 -22.22 5.29
C PHE A 123 -6.25 -22.52 5.09
N TRP A 124 -6.77 -22.18 3.93
CA TRP A 124 -8.07 -22.60 3.42
C TRP A 124 -7.88 -23.23 2.05
N GLY A 125 -8.35 -24.43 1.85
CA GLY A 125 -8.23 -25.06 0.56
C GLY A 125 -8.38 -26.58 0.62
N PHE A 126 -8.04 -27.23 -0.49
CA PHE A 126 -8.14 -28.65 -0.64
C PHE A 126 -6.87 -29.35 -0.14
N VAL A 127 -7.05 -30.44 0.58
CA VAL A 127 -5.98 -31.31 1.10
C VAL A 127 -6.37 -32.75 0.85
N ASP A 128 -5.38 -33.59 0.58
CA ASP A 128 -5.58 -35.02 0.41
C ASP A 128 -6.20 -35.64 1.67
N ARG A 129 -7.18 -36.48 1.47
CA ARG A 129 -7.91 -37.15 2.55
C ARG A 129 -7.00 -37.90 3.50
N THR A 130 -5.97 -38.57 2.99
CA THR A 130 -5.01 -39.32 3.80
C THR A 130 -4.34 -38.47 4.89
N VAL A 131 -4.04 -37.21 4.60
CA VAL A 131 -3.47 -36.28 5.58
C VAL A 131 -4.45 -35.99 6.71
N ILE A 132 -5.75 -35.91 6.41
CA ILE A 132 -6.80 -35.60 7.39
C ILE A 132 -7.04 -36.81 8.29
N GLU A 133 -7.03 -38.03 7.74
CA GLU A 133 -7.19 -39.27 8.48
C GLU A 133 -6.06 -39.49 9.50
N ASP A 134 -4.82 -39.11 9.15
CA ASP A 134 -3.66 -39.18 10.04
C ASP A 134 -3.78 -38.25 11.28
N TYR A 135 -4.66 -37.28 11.23
CA TYR A 135 -4.89 -36.29 12.31
C TYR A 135 -6.16 -36.50 13.11
N ASP A 136 -6.80 -37.69 13.01
CA ASP A 136 -8.01 -38.08 13.75
C ASP A 136 -9.19 -37.08 13.60
N VAL A 137 -9.37 -36.51 12.41
CA VAL A 137 -10.53 -35.66 12.11
C VAL A 137 -11.63 -36.50 11.49
N GLU A 138 -12.82 -36.49 12.07
CA GLU A 138 -13.98 -37.21 11.53
C GLU A 138 -14.38 -36.62 10.17
N ILE A 139 -14.28 -37.44 9.14
CA ILE A 139 -14.72 -37.11 7.79
C ILE A 139 -16.19 -37.54 7.65
N PRO A 140 -17.10 -36.65 7.26
CA PRO A 140 -18.50 -36.99 7.00
C PRO A 140 -18.65 -38.14 6.01
N PRO A 141 -19.64 -39.03 6.20
CA PRO A 141 -19.83 -40.19 5.35
C PRO A 141 -19.98 -39.86 3.85
N GLU A 142 -20.50 -38.67 3.57
CA GLU A 142 -20.74 -38.14 2.21
C GLU A 142 -19.44 -37.82 1.46
N LEU A 143 -18.33 -37.60 2.19
CA LEU A 143 -17.02 -37.25 1.64
C LEU A 143 -16.01 -38.41 1.70
N LYS A 144 -16.47 -39.64 2.03
CA LYS A 144 -15.58 -40.79 2.13
C LYS A 144 -15.03 -41.27 0.79
N ASP A 145 -15.70 -40.97 -0.29
CA ASP A 145 -15.31 -41.39 -1.65
C ASP A 145 -14.57 -40.27 -2.42
N VAL A 146 -14.26 -39.14 -1.78
CA VAL A 146 -13.59 -37.99 -2.38
C VAL A 146 -12.11 -38.02 -2.02
N ASP A 147 -11.23 -37.85 -3.01
CA ASP A 147 -9.77 -37.90 -2.81
C ASP A 147 -9.24 -36.67 -2.04
N GLN A 148 -9.87 -35.49 -2.25
CA GLN A 148 -9.47 -34.22 -1.64
C GLN A 148 -10.65 -33.60 -0.88
N VAL A 149 -10.34 -32.99 0.25
CA VAL A 149 -11.34 -32.40 1.14
C VAL A 149 -10.97 -30.94 1.43
N ASN A 150 -11.95 -30.05 1.38
CA ASN A 150 -11.74 -28.64 1.71
C ASN A 150 -11.69 -28.46 3.24
N VAL A 151 -10.60 -27.83 3.71
CA VAL A 151 -10.30 -27.72 5.15
C VAL A 151 -9.82 -26.32 5.50
N ASN A 152 -9.90 -26.00 6.80
CA ASN A 152 -9.21 -24.87 7.41
C ASN A 152 -8.14 -25.40 8.38
N ILE A 153 -6.89 -25.00 8.16
CA ILE A 153 -5.74 -25.42 8.95
C ILE A 153 -5.04 -24.19 9.51
N TRP A 154 -4.69 -24.24 10.80
CA TRP A 154 -3.88 -23.21 11.44
C TRP A 154 -2.55 -23.83 11.88
N VAL A 155 -1.45 -23.22 11.45
CA VAL A 155 -0.08 -23.73 11.71
C VAL A 155 0.77 -22.64 12.37
N CYS A 156 1.52 -23.00 13.39
CA CYS A 156 2.53 -22.16 14.03
C CYS A 156 3.74 -23.04 14.39
N ASN A 157 4.95 -22.60 14.06
CA ASN A 157 6.19 -23.34 14.35
C ASN A 157 6.15 -24.81 13.88
N GLY A 158 5.53 -25.09 12.73
CA GLY A 158 5.37 -26.46 12.25
C GLY A 158 4.35 -27.31 13.05
N CYS A 159 3.70 -26.74 14.05
CA CYS A 159 2.64 -27.41 14.82
C CYS A 159 1.28 -27.05 14.25
N ILE A 160 0.45 -28.05 13.96
CA ILE A 160 -0.94 -27.86 13.55
C ILE A 160 -1.77 -27.53 14.80
N LEU A 161 -2.16 -26.25 14.92
CA LEU A 161 -2.95 -25.74 16.04
C LEU A 161 -4.43 -26.11 15.91
N ARG A 162 -4.92 -26.12 14.68
CA ARG A 162 -6.31 -26.42 14.31
C ARG A 162 -6.35 -27.08 12.95
N LEU A 163 -7.16 -28.12 12.82
CA LEU A 163 -7.51 -28.73 11.55
C LEU A 163 -9.01 -29.05 11.62
N VAL A 164 -9.79 -28.46 10.76
CA VAL A 164 -11.24 -28.66 10.67
C VAL A 164 -11.70 -28.67 9.23
N MET A 165 -12.77 -29.39 8.98
CA MET A 165 -13.47 -29.32 7.70
C MET A 165 -14.02 -27.92 7.45
N ASN A 166 -14.10 -27.53 6.19
CA ASN A 166 -14.75 -26.28 5.81
C ASN A 166 -16.23 -26.31 6.25
N PRO A 167 -16.68 -25.36 7.09
CA PRO A 167 -18.04 -25.35 7.60
C PRO A 167 -19.09 -24.85 6.60
N PHE A 168 -18.68 -24.34 5.46
CA PHE A 168 -19.58 -23.77 4.46
C PHE A 168 -20.16 -24.85 3.54
N THR A 169 -21.44 -24.72 3.20
CA THR A 169 -22.16 -25.61 2.26
C THR A 169 -22.91 -24.78 1.23
N PRO A 170 -22.56 -24.80 -0.08
CA PRO A 170 -21.39 -25.52 -0.63
C PRO A 170 -20.06 -25.01 -0.08
N ALA A 171 -19.03 -25.86 -0.10
CA ALA A 171 -17.69 -25.47 0.37
C ALA A 171 -17.11 -24.39 -0.54
N TYR A 172 -16.68 -23.28 0.05
CA TYR A 172 -16.00 -22.20 -0.65
C TYR A 172 -14.92 -21.59 0.26
N ILE A 173 -13.94 -20.94 -0.35
CA ILE A 173 -12.91 -20.21 0.37
C ILE A 173 -13.48 -18.84 0.75
N PRO A 174 -13.57 -18.48 2.06
CA PRO A 174 -14.32 -17.30 2.52
C PRO A 174 -13.53 -16.00 2.37
N TYR A 175 -12.95 -15.78 1.21
CA TYR A 175 -12.27 -14.54 0.86
C TYR A 175 -12.85 -13.95 -0.41
N TYR A 176 -13.00 -12.64 -0.40
CA TYR A 176 -13.47 -11.87 -1.54
C TYR A 176 -12.40 -10.86 -1.92
N VAL A 177 -11.89 -10.99 -3.12
CA VAL A 177 -10.87 -10.12 -3.69
C VAL A 177 -11.54 -9.15 -4.65
N THR A 178 -11.35 -7.86 -4.43
CA THR A 178 -11.91 -6.80 -5.25
C THR A 178 -10.78 -5.98 -5.84
N PRO A 179 -10.42 -6.16 -7.12
CA PRO A 179 -9.43 -5.33 -7.79
C PRO A 179 -9.98 -3.92 -8.03
N TYR A 180 -9.13 -2.91 -7.95
CA TYR A 180 -9.47 -1.54 -8.31
C TYR A 180 -9.54 -1.39 -9.82
N GLU A 181 -8.50 -1.80 -10.51
CA GLU A 181 -8.47 -1.98 -11.95
C GLU A 181 -8.10 -3.43 -12.23
N MET A 182 -8.93 -4.12 -13.01
CA MET A 182 -8.80 -5.57 -13.23
C MET A 182 -7.59 -5.87 -14.10
N ASN A 183 -6.71 -6.74 -13.59
CA ASN A 183 -5.68 -7.39 -14.38
C ASN A 183 -6.18 -8.78 -14.83
N PRO A 184 -6.27 -9.07 -16.12
CA PRO A 184 -6.81 -10.35 -16.59
C PRO A 184 -5.91 -11.56 -16.33
N TYR A 185 -4.68 -11.35 -15.90
CA TYR A 185 -3.68 -12.41 -15.73
C TYR A 185 -3.41 -12.75 -14.26
N THR A 186 -3.86 -11.94 -13.33
CA THR A 186 -3.60 -12.13 -11.92
C THR A 186 -4.81 -11.73 -11.08
N MET A 187 -4.92 -12.32 -9.91
CA MET A 187 -5.95 -11.99 -8.92
C MET A 187 -5.80 -10.55 -8.39
N PHE A 188 -4.58 -10.00 -8.44
CA PHE A 188 -4.29 -8.66 -7.97
C PHE A 188 -4.50 -7.63 -9.06
N GLY A 189 -5.20 -6.57 -8.74
CA GLY A 189 -5.46 -5.45 -9.64
C GLY A 189 -4.37 -4.38 -9.58
N VAL A 190 -4.49 -3.41 -10.48
CA VAL A 190 -3.61 -2.25 -10.58
C VAL A 190 -4.16 -1.10 -9.72
N GLY A 191 -3.31 -0.44 -8.95
CA GLY A 191 -3.68 0.68 -8.08
C GLY A 191 -3.45 2.04 -8.73
N ILE A 192 -4.03 3.08 -8.11
CA ILE A 192 -3.82 4.47 -8.55
C ILE A 192 -2.34 4.85 -8.49
N ALA A 193 -1.62 4.40 -7.47
CA ALA A 193 -0.21 4.71 -7.30
C ALA A 193 0.64 4.18 -8.47
N GLU A 194 0.35 2.97 -8.93
CA GLU A 194 1.02 2.34 -10.07
C GLU A 194 0.69 3.07 -11.38
N ASN A 195 -0.57 3.41 -11.61
CA ASN A 195 -1.01 4.18 -12.79
C ASN A 195 -0.42 5.60 -12.84
N MET A 196 -0.07 6.17 -11.69
CA MET A 196 0.51 7.52 -11.60
C MET A 196 2.03 7.54 -11.69
N ASP A 197 2.74 6.44 -11.52
CA ASP A 197 4.20 6.42 -11.32
C ASP A 197 4.95 7.10 -12.48
N ASP A 198 4.65 6.75 -13.71
CA ASP A 198 5.27 7.35 -14.89
C ASP A 198 5.00 8.85 -15.00
N THR A 199 3.76 9.26 -14.76
CA THR A 199 3.37 10.69 -14.83
C THR A 199 3.97 11.48 -13.69
N GLN A 200 4.06 10.92 -12.50
CA GLN A 200 4.72 11.54 -11.35
C GLN A 200 6.23 11.71 -11.59
N THR A 201 6.87 10.72 -12.15
CA THR A 201 8.31 10.78 -12.52
C THR A 201 8.54 11.89 -13.54
N LEU A 202 7.67 12.03 -14.55
CA LEU A 202 7.71 13.09 -15.55
C LEU A 202 7.53 14.48 -14.91
N MET A 203 6.54 14.65 -14.04
CA MET A 203 6.31 15.91 -13.32
C MET A 203 7.52 16.30 -12.46
N ASN A 204 8.09 15.36 -11.73
CA ASN A 204 9.28 15.58 -10.92
C ASN A 204 10.48 15.99 -11.79
N GLY A 205 10.64 15.39 -12.98
CA GLY A 205 11.67 15.76 -13.95
C GLY A 205 11.53 17.21 -14.43
N PHE A 206 10.36 17.62 -14.85
CA PHE A 206 10.11 19.00 -15.31
C PHE A 206 10.27 20.02 -14.18
N MET A 207 9.84 19.69 -12.97
CA MET A 207 10.04 20.58 -11.82
C MET A 207 11.52 20.78 -11.51
N ARG A 208 12.31 19.69 -11.49
CA ARG A 208 13.77 19.77 -11.27
C ARG A 208 14.43 20.59 -12.36
N MET A 209 14.14 20.32 -13.63
CA MET A 209 14.67 21.11 -14.76
C MET A 209 14.30 22.59 -14.65
N SER A 210 13.10 22.91 -14.19
CA SER A 210 12.65 24.30 -13.99
C SER A 210 13.45 24.99 -12.89
N VAL A 211 13.70 24.32 -11.76
CA VAL A 211 14.51 24.85 -10.67
C VAL A 211 15.96 25.04 -11.08
N ASP A 212 16.56 24.03 -11.73
CA ASP A 212 17.96 24.08 -12.19
C ASP A 212 18.15 25.18 -13.24
N ASN A 213 17.24 25.28 -14.22
CA ASN A 213 17.29 26.35 -15.20
C ASN A 213 17.08 27.74 -14.55
N GLY A 214 16.19 27.85 -13.58
CA GLY A 214 16.00 29.07 -12.80
C GLY A 214 17.27 29.50 -12.08
N ALA A 215 17.98 28.54 -11.47
CA ALA A 215 19.26 28.81 -10.81
C ALA A 215 20.34 29.25 -11.81
N LEU A 216 20.47 28.57 -12.97
CA LEU A 216 21.44 28.89 -14.00
C LEU A 216 21.12 30.22 -14.71
N SER A 217 19.87 30.45 -15.11
CA SER A 217 19.46 31.66 -15.83
C SER A 217 19.35 32.87 -14.92
N GLY A 218 19.14 32.68 -13.61
CA GLY A 218 19.14 33.73 -12.61
C GLY A 218 20.51 34.26 -12.26
N ASN A 219 21.55 33.46 -12.46
CA ASN A 219 22.94 33.84 -12.24
C ASN A 219 23.60 34.34 -13.52
N LEU A 220 24.26 35.49 -13.43
CA LEU A 220 25.04 36.02 -14.51
C LEU A 220 26.41 35.32 -14.58
N LEU A 221 26.72 34.71 -15.70
CA LEU A 221 28.10 34.31 -15.99
C LEU A 221 28.88 35.55 -16.36
N ILE A 222 29.95 35.81 -15.62
CA ILE A 222 30.80 36.97 -15.84
C ILE A 222 32.17 36.49 -16.35
N GLU A 223 32.47 36.86 -17.55
CA GLU A 223 33.79 36.70 -18.15
C GLU A 223 34.55 37.99 -17.95
N ILE A 224 35.77 37.91 -17.41
CA ILE A 224 36.64 39.03 -17.07
C ILE A 224 37.96 38.87 -17.83
N ASP A 225 38.28 39.87 -18.63
CA ASP A 225 39.59 40.00 -19.24
C ASP A 225 40.52 40.79 -18.31
N GLU A 226 41.34 40.05 -17.57
CA GLU A 226 42.26 40.61 -16.58
C GLU A 226 43.31 41.49 -17.22
N THR A 227 43.64 41.30 -18.51
CA THR A 227 44.68 42.08 -19.22
C THR A 227 44.24 43.53 -19.45
N ASN A 228 42.96 43.78 -19.57
CA ASN A 228 42.35 45.08 -19.76
C ASN A 228 41.90 45.76 -18.47
N LEU A 229 42.07 45.11 -17.31
CA LEU A 229 41.76 45.68 -16.01
C LEU A 229 43.04 46.19 -15.30
N VAL A 230 42.87 47.15 -14.38
CA VAL A 230 43.95 47.60 -13.52
C VAL A 230 44.37 46.47 -12.59
N PRO A 231 45.66 46.07 -12.54
CA PRO A 231 46.13 44.98 -11.73
C PRO A 231 45.85 45.18 -10.25
N GLY A 232 45.49 44.08 -9.53
CA GLY A 232 45.31 44.06 -8.09
C GLY A 232 43.96 44.58 -7.55
N GLN A 233 43.00 44.84 -8.45
CA GLN A 233 41.63 45.14 -7.99
C GLN A 233 40.86 43.86 -7.64
N ASP A 234 39.96 44.00 -6.62
CA ASP A 234 39.05 42.91 -6.24
C ASP A 234 38.08 42.62 -7.39
N LEU A 235 37.98 41.36 -7.82
CA LEU A 235 37.12 40.86 -8.91
C LEU A 235 35.73 40.43 -8.41
N SER A 236 35.46 40.46 -7.10
CA SER A 236 34.13 40.17 -6.56
C SER A 236 33.06 41.13 -7.11
N VAL A 237 31.91 40.57 -7.51
CA VAL A 237 30.82 41.35 -8.13
C VAL A 237 29.73 41.56 -7.16
N TYR A 238 29.33 42.81 -6.89
CA TYR A 238 28.23 43.23 -6.07
C TYR A 238 27.55 44.49 -6.62
N PRO A 239 26.31 44.79 -6.27
CA PRO A 239 25.62 45.97 -6.73
C PRO A 239 26.39 47.27 -6.42
N GLY A 240 26.62 48.10 -7.47
CA GLY A 240 27.36 49.36 -7.36
C GLY A 240 28.86 49.21 -7.44
N LYS A 241 29.45 48.03 -7.70
CA LYS A 241 30.86 47.82 -7.92
C LYS A 241 31.36 48.57 -9.15
N VAL A 242 32.45 49.30 -9.03
CA VAL A 242 33.12 50.02 -10.09
C VAL A 242 34.43 49.31 -10.43
N PHE A 243 34.54 48.84 -11.66
CA PHE A 243 35.79 48.27 -12.19
C PHE A 243 36.57 49.35 -12.95
N ARG A 244 37.88 49.45 -12.66
CA ARG A 244 38.79 50.34 -13.35
C ARG A 244 39.54 49.60 -14.46
N ARG A 245 39.48 50.11 -15.65
CA ARG A 245 40.13 49.49 -16.80
C ARG A 245 41.40 50.27 -17.19
N GLN A 246 42.37 49.57 -17.71
CA GLN A 246 43.65 50.12 -18.18
C GLN A 246 43.69 50.25 -19.72
N GLY A 247 42.91 49.46 -20.46
CA GLY A 247 42.84 49.45 -21.90
C GLY A 247 41.53 48.93 -22.47
N GLY A 248 41.45 48.78 -23.79
CA GLY A 248 40.29 48.23 -24.49
C GLY A 248 39.08 49.20 -24.65
N ALA A 249 38.07 48.82 -25.39
CA ALA A 249 36.83 49.57 -25.55
C ALA A 249 35.88 49.35 -24.33
N PRO A 250 34.93 50.24 -24.04
CA PRO A 250 33.90 50.02 -23.02
C PRO A 250 33.14 48.72 -23.28
N GLY A 251 33.03 47.88 -22.24
CA GLY A 251 32.32 46.60 -22.32
C GLY A 251 33.15 45.40 -22.76
N GLN A 252 34.45 45.60 -23.14
CA GLN A 252 35.33 44.48 -23.54
C GLN A 252 36.03 43.79 -22.36
N ALA A 253 36.26 44.54 -21.25
CA ALA A 253 36.96 43.98 -20.11
C ALA A 253 36.11 43.07 -19.20
N ILE A 254 34.79 43.26 -19.24
CA ILE A 254 33.82 42.47 -18.44
C ILE A 254 32.63 42.21 -19.34
N PHE A 255 32.35 40.94 -19.58
CA PHE A 255 31.20 40.50 -20.36
C PHE A 255 30.29 39.63 -19.50
N GLY A 256 29.03 39.95 -19.47
CA GLY A 256 28.04 39.17 -18.74
C GLY A 256 27.15 38.39 -19.71
N THR A 257 27.10 37.07 -19.57
CA THR A 257 26.25 36.20 -20.35
C THR A 257 25.21 35.57 -19.46
N LYS A 258 23.98 35.50 -19.93
CA LYS A 258 22.89 34.76 -19.26
C LYS A 258 22.56 33.52 -20.05
N PHE A 259 22.30 32.42 -19.32
CA PHE A 259 21.68 31.25 -19.94
C PHE A 259 20.22 31.58 -20.31
N PRO A 260 19.71 31.00 -21.41
CA PRO A 260 18.32 31.18 -21.78
C PRO A 260 17.40 30.60 -20.68
N ASN A 261 16.38 31.35 -20.34
CA ASN A 261 15.39 30.92 -19.38
C ASN A 261 14.29 30.13 -20.10
N VAL A 262 14.24 28.81 -19.85
CA VAL A 262 13.25 27.88 -20.38
C VAL A 262 12.30 27.38 -19.27
N SER A 263 12.27 28.05 -18.11
CA SER A 263 11.43 27.62 -16.98
C SER A 263 9.94 27.69 -17.31
N GLN A 264 9.52 28.60 -18.18
CA GLN A 264 8.12 28.73 -18.58
C GLN A 264 7.66 27.54 -19.42
N GLU A 265 8.50 27.07 -20.36
CA GLU A 265 8.22 25.90 -21.18
C GLU A 265 8.17 24.63 -20.31
N ASN A 266 9.10 24.49 -19.36
CA ASN A 266 9.12 23.38 -18.41
C ASN A 266 7.85 23.37 -17.54
N MET A 267 7.38 24.53 -17.08
CA MET A 267 6.13 24.64 -16.32
C MET A 267 4.90 24.30 -17.16
N GLN A 268 4.89 24.64 -18.45
CA GLN A 268 3.80 24.23 -19.36
C GLN A 268 3.80 22.71 -19.56
N MET A 269 4.96 22.08 -19.64
CA MET A 269 5.06 20.62 -19.72
C MET A 269 4.63 19.95 -18.40
N PHE A 270 5.00 20.53 -17.25
CA PHE A 270 4.52 20.09 -15.94
C PHE A 270 2.99 20.15 -15.85
N ASP A 271 2.35 21.24 -16.29
CA ASP A 271 0.89 21.38 -16.30
C ASP A 271 0.22 20.35 -17.21
N LYS A 272 0.82 20.04 -18.37
CA LYS A 272 0.31 18.97 -19.23
C LYS A 272 0.45 17.58 -18.59
N ALA A 273 1.58 17.32 -17.95
CA ALA A 273 1.78 16.06 -17.23
C ALA A 273 0.78 15.90 -16.08
N ARG A 274 0.43 17.01 -15.39
CA ARG A 274 -0.62 17.00 -14.37
C ARG A 274 -1.99 16.63 -14.94
N VAL A 275 -2.36 17.17 -16.11
CA VAL A 275 -3.62 16.80 -16.77
C VAL A 275 -3.62 15.33 -17.16
N LEU A 276 -2.48 14.80 -17.65
CA LEU A 276 -2.35 13.36 -17.95
C LEU A 276 -2.51 12.50 -16.69
N ALA A 277 -1.99 12.94 -15.54
CA ALA A 277 -2.17 12.28 -14.26
C ALA A 277 -3.65 12.24 -13.85
N ASP A 278 -4.37 13.37 -13.98
CA ASP A 278 -5.81 13.44 -13.71
C ASP A 278 -6.61 12.51 -14.64
N GLU A 279 -6.23 12.41 -15.91
CA GLU A 279 -6.87 11.52 -16.88
C GLU A 279 -6.56 10.03 -16.62
N SER A 280 -5.31 9.70 -16.27
CA SER A 280 -4.90 8.31 -16.01
C SER A 280 -5.52 7.74 -14.74
N THR A 281 -5.75 8.58 -13.72
CA THR A 281 -6.37 8.15 -12.46
C THR A 281 -7.88 8.18 -12.47
N GLY A 282 -8.50 8.84 -13.46
CA GLY A 282 -9.95 9.07 -13.50
C GLY A 282 -10.46 10.04 -12.42
N PHE A 283 -9.56 10.74 -11.70
CA PHE A 283 -9.92 11.75 -10.71
C PHE A 283 -9.63 13.16 -11.21
N PRO A 284 -10.50 13.75 -12.02
CA PRO A 284 -10.25 15.05 -12.60
C PRO A 284 -10.23 16.14 -11.51
N SER A 285 -9.44 17.17 -11.74
CA SER A 285 -9.19 18.27 -10.79
C SER A 285 -10.45 18.99 -10.33
N PHE A 286 -11.54 18.97 -11.10
CA PHE A 286 -12.82 19.56 -10.69
C PHE A 286 -13.51 18.78 -9.55
N ALA A 287 -13.26 17.47 -9.41
CA ALA A 287 -13.78 16.67 -8.30
C ALA A 287 -13.19 17.11 -6.95
N HIS A 288 -12.02 17.74 -6.96
CA HIS A 288 -11.34 18.29 -5.78
C HIS A 288 -11.66 19.77 -5.53
N GLY A 289 -12.68 20.33 -6.19
CA GLY A 289 -13.10 21.71 -5.99
C GLY A 289 -12.25 22.76 -6.71
N GLN A 290 -11.36 22.37 -7.62
CA GLN A 290 -10.69 23.33 -8.50
C GLN A 290 -11.67 23.85 -9.55
N THR A 291 -12.28 24.99 -9.26
CA THR A 291 -13.16 25.68 -10.20
C THR A 291 -12.31 26.52 -11.15
N GLY A 292 -12.44 26.30 -12.45
CA GLY A 292 -11.89 27.27 -13.39
C GLY A 292 -11.35 26.78 -14.73
N VAL A 293 -11.37 25.49 -15.03
CA VAL A 293 -10.78 24.99 -16.28
C VAL A 293 -11.80 24.91 -17.44
N THR A 294 -13.09 24.78 -17.15
CA THR A 294 -14.13 24.81 -18.18
C THR A 294 -15.36 25.57 -17.72
N GLY A 295 -16.02 26.26 -18.66
CA GLY A 295 -17.28 26.99 -18.40
C GLY A 295 -18.43 26.14 -17.87
N VAL A 296 -18.32 24.81 -17.97
CA VAL A 296 -19.31 23.82 -17.51
C VAL A 296 -19.29 23.65 -15.98
N GLY A 297 -18.13 23.80 -15.33
CA GLY A 297 -17.99 23.69 -13.87
C GLY A 297 -18.52 24.89 -13.07
N ARG A 298 -19.07 25.90 -13.73
CA ARG A 298 -19.59 27.13 -13.08
C ARG A 298 -21.03 27.04 -12.59
N THR A 299 -21.78 26.02 -12.96
CA THR A 299 -23.19 25.84 -12.58
C THR A 299 -23.37 24.47 -11.88
N ALA A 300 -24.28 24.41 -10.91
CA ALA A 300 -24.62 23.18 -10.22
C ALA A 300 -25.08 22.06 -11.18
N SER A 301 -25.81 22.42 -12.24
CA SER A 301 -26.25 21.48 -13.29
C SER A 301 -25.07 21.00 -14.14
N GLY A 302 -24.07 21.83 -14.40
CA GLY A 302 -22.86 21.42 -15.12
C GLY A 302 -22.01 20.46 -14.31
N ILE A 303 -21.89 20.65 -13.01
CA ILE A 303 -21.19 19.72 -12.11
C ILE A 303 -21.92 18.36 -12.03
N SER A 304 -23.27 18.38 -11.99
CA SER A 304 -24.03 17.13 -11.92
C SER A 304 -24.04 16.33 -13.24
N MET A 305 -23.68 16.94 -14.36
CA MET A 305 -23.50 16.24 -15.65
C MET A 305 -22.10 15.64 -15.80
N LEU A 306 -21.13 16.07 -14.97
CA LEU A 306 -19.75 15.59 -14.99
C LEU A 306 -19.48 14.50 -13.93
N MET A 307 -20.41 14.28 -13.00
CA MET A 307 -20.44 13.17 -12.05
C MET A 307 -21.27 12.00 -12.61
#